data_474c1d67cd466c93e2f6e0f89f86f579
#
_entry.id   474c1d67cd466c93e2f6e0f89f86f579
#
_cell.length_a   1.000
_cell.length_b   1.000
_cell.length_c   1.000
_cell.angle_alpha   90.00
_cell.angle_beta   90.00
_cell.angle_gamma   90.00
#
_symmetry.space_group_name_H-M   'P 1'
#
loop_
_entity.id
_entity.type
_entity.pdbx_description
1 polymer ?
#
loop_
_entity_poly.entity_id
_entity_poly.type
_entity_poly.pdbx_seq_one_letter_code
_entity_poly.pdbx_strand_id
1 'polypeptide(L)'
;MKNKKPSTLLSVILIPIGGLLVLALCYLGYLALYMFIESVFFTNNPTSVPAGIIRNSYTIVLIAVYLILLRTKISDLFKAILLMGPMTMLIIAVILALYLKPVLAALSAVTITACFIFLFYKFKKPWIFYYAAGISVVAAIAYAWPRA
;
A
#
# COMPACT_ATOMS: atom_id res chain seq x y z
N MET A 1 -2.44 -28.82 14.70
CA MET A 1 -2.66 -28.71 13.23
C MET A 1 -1.33 -28.31 12.60
N LYS A 2 -0.72 -29.20 11.80
CA LYS A 2 0.49 -28.84 11.03
C LYS A 2 0.11 -27.78 10.02
N ASN A 3 0.58 -26.54 10.18
CA ASN A 3 0.51 -25.50 9.16
C ASN A 3 1.26 -26.03 7.92
N LYS A 4 0.50 -26.62 6.98
CA LYS A 4 1.05 -26.92 5.64
C LYS A 4 1.52 -25.60 5.07
N LYS A 5 2.85 -25.43 4.91
CA LYS A 5 3.38 -24.29 4.15
C LYS A 5 2.69 -24.30 2.79
N PRO A 6 2.03 -23.20 2.37
CA PRO A 6 1.43 -23.16 1.04
C PRO A 6 2.48 -23.48 0.01
N SER A 7 2.11 -24.23 -1.03
CA SER A 7 3.05 -24.53 -2.12
C SER A 7 3.54 -23.21 -2.71
N THR A 8 4.81 -23.14 -3.09
CA THR A 8 5.44 -21.93 -3.65
C THR A 8 4.61 -21.38 -4.83
N LEU A 9 4.11 -22.28 -5.67
CA LEU A 9 3.29 -21.93 -6.84
C LEU A 9 1.96 -21.27 -6.43
N LEU A 10 1.31 -21.78 -5.39
CA LEU A 10 0.08 -21.20 -4.86
C LEU A 10 0.33 -19.78 -4.31
N SER A 11 1.44 -19.56 -3.61
CA SER A 11 1.81 -18.25 -3.07
C SER A 11 2.08 -17.23 -4.18
N VAL A 12 2.77 -17.65 -5.26
CA VAL A 12 3.07 -16.78 -6.41
C VAL A 12 1.80 -16.29 -7.12
N ILE A 13 0.74 -17.09 -7.15
CA ILE A 13 -0.52 -16.72 -7.77
C ILE A 13 -1.42 -15.93 -6.80
N LEU A 14 -1.51 -16.38 -5.53
CA LEU A 14 -2.41 -15.76 -4.55
C LEU A 14 -1.98 -14.37 -4.13
N ILE A 15 -0.67 -14.08 -4.08
CA ILE A 15 -0.19 -12.76 -3.68
C ILE A 15 -0.63 -11.67 -4.67
N PRO A 16 -0.41 -11.78 -5.99
CA PRO A 16 -0.89 -10.76 -6.93
C PRO A 16 -2.40 -10.61 -6.93
N ILE A 17 -3.13 -11.72 -6.99
CA ILE A 17 -4.60 -11.69 -7.08
C ILE A 17 -5.20 -11.12 -5.79
N GLY A 18 -4.80 -11.66 -4.64
CA GLY A 18 -5.26 -11.18 -3.33
C GLY A 18 -4.80 -9.75 -3.06
N GLY A 19 -3.58 -9.40 -3.46
CA GLY A 19 -3.03 -8.06 -3.32
C GLY A 19 -3.77 -7.02 -4.15
N LEU A 20 -4.14 -7.33 -5.41
CA LEU A 20 -4.98 -6.46 -6.22
C LEU A 20 -6.37 -6.25 -5.61
N LEU A 21 -6.95 -7.30 -5.03
CA LEU A 21 -8.22 -7.20 -4.31
C LEU A 21 -8.10 -6.31 -3.08
N VAL A 22 -7.06 -6.48 -2.28
CA VAL A 22 -6.78 -5.61 -1.11
C VAL A 22 -6.57 -4.17 -1.55
N LEU A 23 -5.84 -3.95 -2.64
CA LEU A 23 -5.60 -2.62 -3.19
C LEU A 23 -6.91 -1.96 -3.65
N ALA A 24 -7.78 -2.71 -4.33
CA ALA A 24 -9.10 -2.23 -4.72
C ALA A 24 -9.96 -1.85 -3.50
N LEU A 25 -9.94 -2.67 -2.43
CA LEU A 25 -10.63 -2.37 -1.18
C LEU A 25 -10.07 -1.12 -0.49
N CYS A 26 -8.75 -0.96 -0.45
CA CYS A 26 -8.10 0.23 0.09
C CYS A 26 -8.49 1.49 -0.70
N TYR A 27 -8.56 1.40 -2.03
CA TYR A 27 -8.97 2.50 -2.89
C TYR A 27 -10.44 2.86 -2.70
N LEU A 28 -11.33 1.87 -2.64
CA LEU A 28 -12.75 2.09 -2.33
C LEU A 28 -12.94 2.71 -0.95
N GLY A 29 -12.19 2.26 0.06
CA GLY A 29 -12.19 2.86 1.40
C GLY A 29 -11.75 4.33 1.38
N TYR A 30 -10.73 4.66 0.60
CA TYR A 30 -10.30 6.05 0.41
C TYR A 30 -11.40 6.90 -0.25
N LEU A 31 -12.03 6.39 -1.32
CA LEU A 31 -13.13 7.09 -1.99
C LEU A 31 -14.33 7.32 -1.06
N ALA A 32 -14.72 6.30 -0.30
CA ALA A 32 -15.81 6.40 0.65
C ALA A 32 -15.50 7.46 1.73
N LEU A 33 -14.28 7.47 2.27
CA LEU A 33 -13.84 8.47 3.23
C LEU A 33 -13.83 9.88 2.63
N TYR A 34 -13.34 10.02 1.39
CA TYR A 34 -13.31 11.29 0.68
C TYR A 34 -14.72 11.84 0.48
N MET A 35 -15.65 11.01 -0.04
CA MET A 35 -17.04 11.40 -0.26
C MET A 35 -17.76 11.75 1.06
N PHE A 36 -17.46 11.01 2.14
CA PHE A 36 -18.02 11.29 3.46
C PHE A 36 -17.55 12.66 3.98
N ILE A 37 -16.25 12.95 3.91
CA ILE A 37 -15.70 14.25 4.36
C ILE A 37 -16.25 15.39 3.51
N GLU A 38 -16.32 15.21 2.19
CA GLU A 38 -16.88 16.19 1.26
C GLU A 38 -18.33 16.50 1.63
N SER A 39 -19.16 15.49 1.84
CA SER A 39 -20.58 15.65 2.14
C SER A 39 -20.85 16.29 3.50
N VAL A 40 -20.01 16.05 4.50
CA VAL A 40 -20.22 16.54 5.87
C VAL A 40 -19.64 17.95 6.08
N PHE A 41 -18.43 18.21 5.56
CA PHE A 41 -17.67 19.41 5.88
C PHE A 41 -17.60 20.44 4.74
N PHE A 42 -17.81 20.05 3.49
CA PHE A 42 -17.58 20.88 2.32
C PHE A 42 -18.80 20.99 1.39
N THR A 43 -20.00 20.79 1.92
CA THR A 43 -21.26 20.80 1.13
C THR A 43 -21.42 22.05 0.26
N ASN A 44 -20.95 23.22 0.75
CA ASN A 44 -21.11 24.49 0.05
C ASN A 44 -19.92 24.87 -0.86
N ASN A 45 -18.75 24.20 -0.72
CA ASN A 45 -17.54 24.49 -1.49
C ASN A 45 -16.74 23.20 -1.76
N PRO A 46 -17.17 22.36 -2.70
CA PRO A 46 -16.51 21.08 -2.98
C PRO A 46 -15.07 21.24 -3.52
N THR A 47 -14.72 22.38 -4.10
CA THR A 47 -13.39 22.68 -4.61
C THR A 47 -12.34 22.93 -3.52
N SER A 48 -12.76 23.12 -2.27
CA SER A 48 -11.88 23.39 -1.14
C SER A 48 -11.44 22.13 -0.37
N VAL A 49 -11.90 20.94 -0.80
CA VAL A 49 -11.56 19.67 -0.12
C VAL A 49 -10.05 19.39 -0.23
N PRO A 50 -9.35 19.26 0.91
CA PRO A 50 -7.90 19.04 0.90
C PRO A 50 -7.56 17.57 0.61
N ALA A 51 -7.76 17.13 -0.64
CA ALA A 51 -7.59 15.75 -1.07
C ALA A 51 -6.21 15.15 -0.70
N GLY A 52 -5.15 15.96 -0.76
CA GLY A 52 -3.80 15.54 -0.38
C GLY A 52 -3.69 15.19 1.11
N ILE A 53 -4.29 16.00 1.99
CA ILE A 53 -4.28 15.75 3.43
C ILE A 53 -5.08 14.50 3.76
N ILE A 54 -6.27 14.33 3.17
CA ILE A 54 -7.11 13.15 3.38
C ILE A 54 -6.37 11.89 2.94
N ARG A 55 -5.75 11.92 1.76
CA ARG A 55 -4.98 10.79 1.23
C ARG A 55 -3.81 10.42 2.14
N ASN A 56 -3.04 11.40 2.58
CA ASN A 56 -1.86 11.16 3.43
C ASN A 56 -2.28 10.61 4.81
N SER A 57 -3.32 11.18 5.42
CA SER A 57 -3.86 10.71 6.70
C SER A 57 -4.39 9.28 6.58
N TYR A 58 -5.14 8.97 5.53
CA TYR A 58 -5.62 7.61 5.27
C TYR A 58 -4.47 6.61 5.10
N THR A 59 -3.43 6.98 4.37
CA THR A 59 -2.24 6.14 4.18
C THR A 59 -1.53 5.85 5.51
N ILE A 60 -1.39 6.85 6.38
CA ILE A 60 -0.78 6.67 7.71
C ILE A 60 -1.61 5.70 8.55
N VAL A 61 -2.94 5.83 8.53
CA VAL A 61 -3.84 4.90 9.24
C VAL A 61 -3.69 3.47 8.71
N LEU A 62 -3.64 3.28 7.39
CA LEU A 62 -3.42 1.96 6.79
C LEU A 62 -2.10 1.32 7.23
N ILE A 63 -1.02 2.11 7.27
CA ILE A 63 0.29 1.64 7.74
C ILE A 63 0.23 1.24 9.21
N ALA A 64 -0.40 2.07 10.06
CA ALA A 64 -0.55 1.77 11.48
C ALA A 64 -1.33 0.47 11.71
N VAL A 65 -2.45 0.30 11.01
CA VAL A 65 -3.25 -0.94 11.05
C VAL A 65 -2.42 -2.13 10.60
N TYR A 66 -1.66 -2.00 9.52
CA TYR A 66 -0.79 -3.07 9.02
C TYR A 66 0.30 -3.46 10.03
N LEU A 67 0.94 -2.49 10.70
CA LEU A 67 1.93 -2.75 11.74
C LEU A 67 1.34 -3.51 12.93
N ILE A 68 0.10 -3.20 13.31
CA ILE A 68 -0.63 -3.97 14.33
C ILE A 68 -0.89 -5.40 13.84
N LEU A 69 -1.34 -5.57 12.59
CA LEU A 69 -1.59 -6.89 11.99
C LEU A 69 -0.33 -7.75 11.90
N LEU A 70 0.86 -7.15 11.72
CA LEU A 70 2.12 -7.89 11.74
C LEU A 70 2.37 -8.60 13.07
N ARG A 71 1.86 -8.06 14.18
CA ARG A 71 1.99 -8.65 15.52
C ARG A 71 0.98 -9.75 15.82
N THR A 72 -0.05 -9.89 14.98
CA THR A 72 -1.08 -10.92 15.15
C THR A 72 -0.58 -12.31 14.72
N LYS A 73 -1.25 -13.37 15.15
CA LYS A 73 -0.93 -14.77 14.79
C LYS A 73 -1.50 -15.22 13.44
N ILE A 74 -1.82 -14.28 12.55
CA ILE A 74 -2.34 -14.57 11.20
C ILE A 74 -1.21 -15.16 10.33
N SER A 75 -1.56 -15.97 9.32
CA SER A 75 -0.59 -16.60 8.42
C SER A 75 0.28 -15.58 7.69
N ASP A 76 1.55 -15.90 7.47
CA ASP A 76 2.48 -15.01 6.78
C ASP A 76 2.05 -14.71 5.35
N LEU A 77 1.41 -15.68 4.67
CA LEU A 77 0.86 -15.46 3.32
C LEU A 77 -0.20 -14.34 3.33
N PHE A 78 -1.13 -14.37 4.29
CA PHE A 78 -2.17 -13.36 4.40
C PHE A 78 -1.60 -11.97 4.74
N LYS A 79 -0.58 -11.93 5.62
CA LYS A 79 0.15 -10.68 5.92
C LYS A 79 0.87 -10.12 4.70
N ALA A 80 1.47 -10.98 3.86
CA ALA A 80 2.12 -10.56 2.62
C ALA A 80 1.11 -10.00 1.60
N ILE A 81 -0.07 -10.61 1.49
CA ILE A 81 -1.17 -10.10 0.65
C ILE A 81 -1.65 -8.73 1.15
N LEU A 82 -1.87 -8.58 2.46
CA LEU A 82 -2.31 -7.33 3.07
C LEU A 82 -1.26 -6.21 2.98
N LEU A 83 0.03 -6.54 2.85
CA LEU A 83 1.10 -5.56 2.66
C LEU A 83 0.89 -4.72 1.41
N MET A 84 0.35 -5.31 0.34
CA MET A 84 0.18 -4.63 -0.94
C MET A 84 -0.68 -3.37 -0.85
N GLY A 85 -1.71 -3.35 0.01
CA GLY A 85 -2.55 -2.17 0.22
C GLY A 85 -1.77 -0.96 0.72
N PRO A 86 -1.30 -0.97 1.97
CA PRO A 86 -0.64 0.17 2.58
C PRO A 86 0.68 0.56 1.90
N MET A 87 1.45 -0.42 1.42
CA MET A 87 2.72 -0.13 0.73
C MET A 87 2.49 0.57 -0.61
N THR A 88 1.57 0.07 -1.43
CA THR A 88 1.22 0.70 -2.72
C THR A 88 0.63 2.09 -2.51
N MET A 89 -0.28 2.26 -1.55
CA MET A 89 -0.89 3.56 -1.25
C MET A 89 0.15 4.58 -0.77
N LEU A 90 1.14 4.15 0.04
CA LEU A 90 2.23 5.02 0.48
C LEU A 90 3.09 5.49 -0.70
N ILE A 91 3.48 4.58 -1.59
CA ILE A 91 4.29 4.93 -2.76
C ILE A 91 3.51 5.86 -3.70
N ILE A 92 2.22 5.57 -3.95
CA ILE A 92 1.35 6.44 -4.75
C ILE A 92 1.23 7.83 -4.12
N ALA A 93 1.02 7.92 -2.80
CA ALA A 93 0.92 9.19 -2.09
C ALA A 93 2.17 10.05 -2.28
N VAL A 94 3.35 9.44 -2.19
CA VAL A 94 4.64 10.12 -2.37
C VAL A 94 4.88 10.52 -3.83
N ILE A 95 4.60 9.64 -4.79
CA ILE A 95 4.75 9.96 -6.22
C ILE A 95 3.83 11.14 -6.59
N LEU A 96 2.57 11.13 -6.13
CA LEU A 96 1.64 12.23 -6.41
C LEU A 96 2.02 13.53 -5.70
N ALA A 97 2.60 13.46 -4.50
CA ALA A 97 3.10 14.64 -3.80
C ALA A 97 4.31 15.27 -4.51
N LEU A 98 5.12 14.45 -5.18
CA LEU A 98 6.33 14.87 -5.89
C LEU A 98 6.16 14.83 -7.42
N TYR A 99 4.92 14.89 -7.91
CA TYR A 99 4.58 14.71 -9.33
C TYR A 99 5.39 15.63 -10.28
N LEU A 100 5.64 16.88 -9.87
CA LEU A 100 6.41 17.85 -10.64
C LEU A 100 7.93 17.59 -10.60
N LYS A 101 8.40 16.66 -9.77
CA LYS A 101 9.82 16.34 -9.59
C LYS A 101 10.05 14.83 -9.73
N PRO A 102 10.01 14.29 -10.96
CA PRO A 102 10.01 12.84 -11.18
C PRO A 102 11.25 12.13 -10.60
N VAL A 103 12.41 12.79 -10.60
CA VAL A 103 13.65 12.24 -10.02
C VAL A 103 13.50 12.07 -8.50
N LEU A 104 12.95 13.08 -7.81
CA LEU A 104 12.69 13.00 -6.36
C LEU A 104 11.61 11.96 -6.04
N ALA A 105 10.59 11.84 -6.87
CA ALA A 105 9.56 10.82 -6.73
C ALA A 105 10.16 9.40 -6.84
N ALA A 106 11.03 9.16 -7.82
CA ALA A 106 11.73 7.90 -7.99
C ALA A 106 12.65 7.58 -6.80
N LEU A 107 13.47 8.55 -6.37
CA LEU A 107 14.36 8.37 -5.22
C LEU A 107 13.57 8.06 -3.95
N SER A 108 12.45 8.76 -3.71
CA SER A 108 11.59 8.52 -2.55
C SER A 108 10.95 7.14 -2.58
N ALA A 109 10.46 6.70 -3.74
CA ALA A 109 9.90 5.35 -3.92
C ALA A 109 10.94 4.26 -3.64
N VAL A 110 12.16 4.43 -4.14
CA VAL A 110 13.29 3.52 -3.87
C VAL A 110 13.64 3.50 -2.38
N THR A 111 13.70 4.66 -1.73
CA THR A 111 14.00 4.78 -0.30
C THR A 111 12.94 4.08 0.55
N ILE A 112 11.66 4.29 0.26
CA ILE A 112 10.56 3.60 0.95
C ILE A 112 10.67 2.10 0.79
N THR A 113 10.91 1.63 -0.44
CA THR A 113 11.07 0.19 -0.73
C THR A 113 12.26 -0.39 0.03
N ALA A 114 13.40 0.30 0.04
CA ALA A 114 14.59 -0.12 0.78
C ALA A 114 14.32 -0.20 2.29
N CYS A 115 13.57 0.75 2.86
CA CYS A 115 13.16 0.71 4.27
C CYS A 115 12.30 -0.52 4.58
N PHE A 116 11.33 -0.87 3.74
CA PHE A 116 10.52 -2.06 3.92
C PHE A 116 11.35 -3.34 3.81
N ILE A 117 12.23 -3.44 2.81
CA ILE A 117 13.14 -4.58 2.64
C ILE A 117 14.05 -4.73 3.87
N PHE A 118 14.60 -3.63 4.37
CA PHE A 118 15.43 -3.65 5.58
C PHE A 118 14.64 -4.13 6.81
N LEU A 119 13.40 -3.68 6.98
CA LEU A 119 12.52 -4.15 8.05
C LEU A 119 12.24 -5.65 7.92
N PHE A 120 11.96 -6.14 6.72
CA PHE A 120 11.72 -7.58 6.51
C PHE A 120 12.96 -8.40 6.79
N TYR A 121 14.15 -7.91 6.42
CA TYR A 121 15.41 -8.55 6.73
C TYR A 121 15.66 -8.59 8.26
N LYS A 122 15.47 -7.48 8.95
CA LYS A 122 15.63 -7.39 10.41
C LYS A 122 14.66 -8.33 11.15
N PHE A 123 13.42 -8.45 10.68
CA PHE A 123 12.41 -9.33 11.27
C PHE A 123 12.42 -10.76 10.72
N LYS A 124 13.44 -11.12 9.91
CA LYS A 124 13.60 -12.45 9.29
C LYS A 124 12.31 -12.95 8.62
N LYS A 125 11.65 -12.08 7.86
CA LYS A 125 10.41 -12.42 7.18
C LYS A 125 10.68 -13.34 5.98
N PRO A 126 9.74 -14.28 5.65
CA PRO A 126 9.89 -15.17 4.51
C PRO A 126 9.90 -14.41 3.17
N TRP A 127 10.42 -15.04 2.13
CA TRP A 127 10.58 -14.47 0.76
C TRP A 127 9.31 -13.88 0.18
N ILE A 128 8.12 -14.37 0.58
CA ILE A 128 6.82 -13.89 0.11
C ILE A 128 6.58 -12.40 0.39
N PHE A 129 7.18 -11.84 1.46
CA PHE A 129 7.10 -10.41 1.76
C PHE A 129 7.90 -9.57 0.76
N TYR A 130 9.08 -10.04 0.34
CA TYR A 130 9.90 -9.37 -0.68
C TYR A 130 9.21 -9.41 -2.04
N TYR A 131 8.57 -10.53 -2.37
CA TYR A 131 7.79 -10.68 -3.60
C TYR A 131 6.58 -9.74 -3.61
N ALA A 132 5.81 -9.68 -2.51
CA ALA A 132 4.69 -8.76 -2.36
C ALA A 132 5.13 -7.29 -2.45
N ALA A 133 6.27 -6.93 -1.84
CA ALA A 133 6.85 -5.59 -1.94
C ALA A 133 7.21 -5.23 -3.40
N GLY A 134 7.82 -6.15 -4.14
CA GLY A 134 8.15 -5.95 -5.55
C GLY A 134 6.90 -5.67 -6.40
N ILE A 135 5.84 -6.47 -6.22
CA ILE A 135 4.56 -6.26 -6.93
C ILE A 135 3.92 -4.92 -6.54
N SER A 136 4.00 -4.54 -5.25
CA SER A 136 3.48 -3.24 -4.77
C SER A 136 4.15 -2.07 -5.46
N VAL A 137 5.47 -2.12 -5.63
CA VAL A 137 6.23 -1.08 -6.34
C VAL A 137 5.81 -1.00 -7.81
N VAL A 138 5.73 -2.15 -8.49
CA VAL A 138 5.29 -2.21 -9.90
C VAL A 138 3.88 -1.65 -10.05
N ALA A 139 2.95 -2.04 -9.19
CA ALA A 139 1.57 -1.54 -9.21
C ALA A 139 1.50 -0.04 -8.97
N ALA A 140 2.26 0.49 -8.00
CA ALA A 140 2.30 1.92 -7.70
C ALA A 140 2.88 2.74 -8.86
N ILE A 141 3.96 2.27 -9.47
CA ILE A 141 4.57 2.93 -10.64
C ILE A 141 3.62 2.89 -11.83
N ALA A 142 3.00 1.75 -12.11
CA ALA A 142 2.05 1.61 -13.22
C ALA A 142 0.84 2.55 -13.08
N TYR A 143 0.40 2.81 -11.85
CA TYR A 143 -0.75 3.67 -11.57
C TYR A 143 -0.39 5.16 -11.52
N ALA A 144 0.66 5.53 -10.80
CA ALA A 144 0.93 6.91 -10.39
C ALA A 144 2.08 7.57 -11.17
N TRP A 145 2.82 6.83 -12.01
CA TRP A 145 3.94 7.42 -12.73
C TRP A 145 3.48 8.52 -13.70
N PRO A 146 4.14 9.70 -13.68
CA PRO A 146 3.79 10.79 -14.59
C PRO A 146 3.98 10.34 -16.04
N ARG A 147 2.88 10.26 -16.74
CA ARG A 147 2.91 10.06 -18.20
C ARG A 147 3.12 11.42 -18.85
N ALA A 148 4.26 11.55 -19.47
CA ALA A 148 4.54 12.73 -20.28
C ALA A 148 3.57 12.83 -21.45
#